data_0bdc7fd744b070a043ca2578b8b89854
#
_entry.id   0bdc7fd744b070a043ca2578b8b89854
#
_cell.length_a   1.000
_cell.length_b   1.000
_cell.length_c   1.000
_cell.angle_alpha   90.00
_cell.angle_beta   90.00
_cell.angle_gamma   90.00
#
_symmetry.space_group_name_H-M   'P 1'
#
loop_
_entity.id
_entity.type
_entity.pdbx_description
1 polymer ?
#
loop_
_entity_poly.entity_id
_entity_poly.type
_entity_poly.pdbx_seq_one_letter_code
_entity_poly.pdbx_strand_id
1 'polypeptide(L)'
;GRDRALRKPRPVIVRTPRRRENFTIVSNEIIRNPRLSWKARGLLIYVLSQPDHWRTSSAHLASISPEGIHAVRTGLKELEDHGYLRRARTQQDNGTWRHDILIYDQPVDKPEDKYLSYPPTDDRFSDVG
;
A
#
# COMPACT_ATOMS: atom_id res chain seq x y z
N GLY A 1 -10.29 15.04 37.42
CA GLY A 1 -11.49 14.99 38.02
C GLY A 1 -11.91 13.67 38.57
N ARG A 2 -13.12 13.67 39.07
CA ARG A 2 -13.65 12.49 39.69
C ARG A 2 -13.76 11.31 38.74
N ASP A 3 -14.15 11.61 37.50
CA ASP A 3 -14.27 10.55 36.51
C ASP A 3 -12.95 9.88 36.24
N ARG A 4 -11.89 10.64 36.32
CA ARG A 4 -10.57 10.10 36.08
C ARG A 4 -10.21 9.11 37.18
N ALA A 5 -10.59 9.37 38.41
CA ALA A 5 -10.30 8.49 39.52
C ALA A 5 -11.03 7.15 39.38
N LEU A 6 -12.19 7.15 38.73
CA LEU A 6 -12.99 5.96 38.56
C LEU A 6 -12.65 5.17 37.30
N ARG A 7 -11.91 5.74 36.41
CA ARG A 7 -11.55 5.06 35.18
C ARG A 7 -10.29 4.24 35.35
N LYS A 8 -10.27 3.13 34.67
CA LYS A 8 -9.03 2.39 34.54
C LYS A 8 -8.07 3.18 33.65
N PRO A 9 -6.82 3.31 34.05
CA PRO A 9 -5.85 3.98 33.19
C PRO A 9 -5.64 3.16 31.93
N ARG A 10 -5.40 3.86 30.82
CA ARG A 10 -5.07 3.18 29.58
C ARG A 10 -3.67 2.61 29.69
N PRO A 11 -3.46 1.43 29.09
CA PRO A 11 -2.11 0.88 29.07
C PRO A 11 -1.14 1.82 28.39
N VAL A 12 0.05 1.89 28.90
CA VAL A 12 1.11 2.66 28.30
C VAL A 12 1.78 1.82 27.23
N ILE A 13 1.97 2.41 26.07
CA ILE A 13 2.67 1.74 25.00
C ILE A 13 4.14 2.05 25.11
N VAL A 14 4.92 1.02 25.40
CA VAL A 14 6.36 1.16 25.54
C VAL A 14 7.01 0.71 24.25
N ARG A 15 7.91 1.54 23.76
CA ARG A 15 8.55 1.32 22.49
C ARG A 15 10.01 0.91 22.71
N THR A 16 10.44 -0.09 21.94
CA THR A 16 11.86 -0.43 21.95
C THR A 16 12.66 0.66 21.25
N PRO A 17 13.98 0.69 21.44
CA PRO A 17 14.80 1.67 20.73
C PRO A 17 14.64 1.54 19.23
N ARG A 18 14.76 2.67 18.55
CA ARG A 18 14.60 2.70 17.11
C ARG A 18 15.74 1.96 16.43
N ARG A 19 15.40 1.27 15.37
CA ARG A 19 16.40 0.62 14.55
C ARG A 19 17.08 1.63 13.65
N ARG A 20 18.32 1.36 13.30
CA ARG A 20 19.08 2.20 12.40
C ARG A 20 19.05 1.70 10.98
N GLU A 21 18.69 0.45 10.78
CA GLU A 21 18.59 -0.15 9.47
C GLU A 21 17.44 -1.13 9.45
N ASN A 22 17.06 -1.54 8.26
CA ASN A 22 15.95 -2.47 8.06
C ASN A 22 14.66 -1.89 8.62
N PHE A 23 14.33 -0.70 8.15
CA PHE A 23 13.10 -0.03 8.54
C PHE A 23 12.55 0.72 7.33
N THR A 24 11.28 1.10 7.43
CA THR A 24 10.59 1.84 6.38
C THR A 24 10.05 3.14 6.97
N ILE A 25 10.24 4.23 6.24
CA ILE A 25 9.69 5.52 6.63
C ILE A 25 8.36 5.69 5.94
N VAL A 26 7.33 5.93 6.72
CA VAL A 26 5.98 6.10 6.20
C VAL A 26 5.41 7.41 6.70
N SER A 27 4.75 8.13 5.81
CA SER A 27 4.13 9.40 6.16
C SER A 27 3.09 9.22 7.26
N ASN A 28 3.08 10.14 8.21
CA ASN A 28 2.04 10.15 9.24
C ASN A 28 0.65 10.33 8.64
N GLU A 29 0.57 10.97 7.49
CA GLU A 29 -0.69 11.14 6.80
C GLU A 29 -1.33 9.80 6.46
N ILE A 30 -0.52 8.85 6.02
CA ILE A 30 -1.01 7.50 5.75
C ILE A 30 -1.37 6.80 7.05
N ILE A 31 -0.46 6.85 8.00
CA ILE A 31 -0.61 6.11 9.25
C ILE A 31 -1.86 6.54 10.01
N ARG A 32 -2.16 7.83 9.96
CA ARG A 32 -3.24 8.42 10.75
C ARG A 32 -4.51 8.67 9.95
N ASN A 33 -4.58 8.23 8.71
CA ASN A 33 -5.72 8.51 7.86
C ASN A 33 -6.95 7.74 8.33
N PRO A 34 -7.96 8.43 8.90
CA PRO A 34 -9.13 7.74 9.44
C PRO A 34 -10.05 7.17 8.37
N ARG A 35 -9.83 7.52 7.11
CA ARG A 35 -10.64 6.98 6.02
C ARG A 35 -10.17 5.62 5.57
N LEU A 36 -8.97 5.22 5.97
CA LEU A 36 -8.44 3.93 5.62
C LEU A 36 -8.62 2.94 6.76
N SER A 37 -9.08 1.75 6.44
CA SER A 37 -9.15 0.68 7.42
C SER A 37 -7.74 0.25 7.82
N TRP A 38 -7.64 -0.45 8.95
CA TRP A 38 -6.35 -1.00 9.35
C TRP A 38 -5.79 -1.92 8.28
N LYS A 39 -6.66 -2.69 7.65
CA LYS A 39 -6.31 -3.60 6.58
C LYS A 39 -5.68 -2.86 5.40
N ALA A 40 -6.33 -1.79 4.95
CA ALA A 40 -5.82 -1.01 3.84
C ALA A 40 -4.50 -0.34 4.18
N ARG A 41 -4.40 0.22 5.39
CA ARG A 41 -3.14 0.83 5.82
C ARG A 41 -2.01 -0.18 5.88
N GLY A 42 -2.30 -1.36 6.40
CA GLY A 42 -1.30 -2.41 6.49
C GLY A 42 -0.80 -2.83 5.11
N LEU A 43 -1.72 -3.01 4.17
CA LEU A 43 -1.34 -3.37 2.81
C LEU A 43 -0.48 -2.28 2.17
N LEU A 44 -0.88 -1.03 2.33
CA LEU A 44 -0.14 0.09 1.75
C LEU A 44 1.26 0.17 2.33
N ILE A 45 1.36 0.08 3.64
CA ILE A 45 2.65 0.15 4.30
C ILE A 45 3.55 -1.00 3.87
N TYR A 46 2.97 -2.19 3.76
CA TYR A 46 3.76 -3.34 3.33
C TYR A 46 4.33 -3.12 1.93
N VAL A 47 3.50 -2.67 1.00
CA VAL A 47 3.95 -2.47 -0.37
C VAL A 47 4.99 -1.34 -0.44
N LEU A 48 4.79 -0.28 0.33
CA LEU A 48 5.76 0.81 0.37
C LEU A 48 7.11 0.39 0.95
N SER A 49 7.13 -0.70 1.71
CA SER A 49 8.38 -1.20 2.27
C SER A 49 9.19 -2.02 1.28
N GLN A 50 8.63 -2.32 0.12
CA GLN A 50 9.31 -3.13 -0.87
C GLN A 50 10.17 -2.27 -1.78
N PRO A 51 11.19 -2.85 -2.41
CA PRO A 51 12.01 -2.07 -3.33
C PRO A 51 11.22 -1.63 -4.55
N ASP A 52 11.75 -0.63 -5.23
CA ASP A 52 11.15 -0.15 -6.46
C ASP A 52 11.02 -1.30 -7.45
N HIS A 53 9.99 -1.23 -8.25
CA HIS A 53 9.73 -2.23 -9.30
C HIS A 53 9.34 -3.60 -8.76
N TRP A 54 9.03 -3.68 -7.48
CA TRP A 54 8.58 -4.93 -6.90
C TRP A 54 7.20 -5.30 -7.47
N ARG A 55 7.03 -6.56 -7.78
CA ARG A 55 5.80 -7.05 -8.38
C ARG A 55 5.08 -7.97 -7.41
N THR A 56 3.77 -7.88 -7.41
CA THR A 56 2.97 -8.72 -6.54
C THR A 56 1.58 -8.93 -7.14
N SER A 57 0.83 -9.79 -6.50
CA SER A 57 -0.55 -10.07 -6.86
C SER A 57 -1.36 -10.21 -5.58
N SER A 58 -2.68 -10.17 -5.74
CA SER A 58 -3.56 -10.40 -4.59
C SER A 58 -3.30 -11.76 -3.97
N ALA A 59 -3.07 -12.76 -4.81
CA ALA A 59 -2.81 -14.10 -4.31
C ALA A 59 -1.52 -14.16 -3.51
N HIS A 60 -0.48 -13.51 -3.99
CA HIS A 60 0.78 -13.47 -3.27
C HIS A 60 0.63 -12.78 -1.93
N LEU A 61 -0.03 -11.63 -1.92
CA LEU A 61 -0.23 -10.88 -0.68
C LEU A 61 -1.03 -11.70 0.32
N ALA A 62 -2.01 -12.45 -0.15
CA ALA A 62 -2.78 -13.31 0.74
C ALA A 62 -1.94 -14.44 1.28
N SER A 63 -0.98 -14.95 0.50
CA SER A 63 -0.17 -16.08 0.91
C SER A 63 0.83 -15.73 2.02
N ILE A 64 1.16 -14.46 2.17
CA ILE A 64 2.18 -14.03 3.14
C ILE A 64 1.57 -13.42 4.41
N SER A 65 0.27 -13.58 4.57
CA SER A 65 -0.39 -13.10 5.78
C SER A 65 -1.50 -14.08 6.15
N PRO A 66 -2.03 -14.00 7.36
CA PRO A 66 -3.15 -14.86 7.74
C PRO A 66 -4.46 -14.48 7.08
N GLU A 67 -4.50 -13.37 6.36
CA GLU A 67 -5.74 -12.92 5.73
C GLU A 67 -6.02 -13.63 4.44
N GLY A 68 -7.30 -13.86 4.15
CA GLY A 68 -7.68 -14.49 2.91
C GLY A 68 -7.60 -13.53 1.74
N ILE A 69 -7.68 -14.09 0.54
CA ILE A 69 -7.57 -13.30 -0.68
C ILE A 69 -8.69 -12.26 -0.79
N HIS A 70 -9.87 -12.59 -0.26
CA HIS A 70 -10.99 -11.65 -0.30
C HIS A 70 -10.66 -10.39 0.50
N ALA A 71 -10.10 -10.55 1.69
CA ALA A 71 -9.71 -9.41 2.51
C ALA A 71 -8.63 -8.57 1.82
N VAL A 72 -7.68 -9.24 1.19
CA VAL A 72 -6.64 -8.53 0.44
C VAL A 72 -7.25 -7.72 -0.70
N ARG A 73 -8.15 -8.34 -1.46
CA ARG A 73 -8.78 -7.66 -2.59
C ARG A 73 -9.61 -6.46 -2.14
N THR A 74 -10.34 -6.59 -1.05
CA THR A 74 -11.13 -5.46 -0.55
C THR A 74 -10.23 -4.35 -0.02
N GLY A 75 -9.12 -4.70 0.60
CA GLY A 75 -8.16 -3.70 1.05
C GLY A 75 -7.53 -2.95 -0.10
N LEU A 76 -7.15 -3.67 -1.15
CA LEU A 76 -6.58 -3.03 -2.34
C LEU A 76 -7.60 -2.13 -3.02
N LYS A 77 -8.86 -2.57 -3.08
CA LYS A 77 -9.93 -1.74 -3.64
C LYS A 77 -10.11 -0.47 -2.84
N GLU A 78 -10.03 -0.57 -1.54
CA GLU A 78 -10.14 0.59 -0.67
C GLU A 78 -9.01 1.58 -0.95
N LEU A 79 -7.79 1.09 -1.13
CA LEU A 79 -6.67 1.95 -1.48
C LEU A 79 -6.88 2.63 -2.82
N GLU A 80 -7.43 1.89 -3.76
CA GLU A 80 -7.73 2.44 -5.08
C GLU A 80 -8.78 3.54 -4.98
N ASP A 81 -9.83 3.31 -4.20
CA ASP A 81 -10.90 4.28 -4.04
C ASP A 81 -10.43 5.57 -3.38
N HIS A 82 -9.39 5.48 -2.57
CA HIS A 82 -8.85 6.64 -1.86
C HIS A 82 -7.61 7.24 -2.51
N GLY A 83 -7.26 6.77 -3.69
CA GLY A 83 -6.22 7.42 -4.47
C GLY A 83 -4.80 6.95 -4.20
N TYR A 84 -4.61 5.89 -3.43
CA TYR A 84 -3.28 5.40 -3.12
C TYR A 84 -2.82 4.29 -4.05
N LEU A 85 -3.72 3.76 -4.85
CA LEU A 85 -3.42 2.66 -5.73
C LEU A 85 -4.08 2.87 -7.08
N ARG A 86 -3.37 2.54 -8.14
CA ARG A 86 -3.89 2.61 -9.49
C ARG A 86 -3.49 1.36 -10.22
N ARG A 87 -4.43 0.80 -10.96
CA ARG A 87 -4.14 -0.35 -11.82
C ARG A 87 -3.91 0.13 -13.23
N ALA A 88 -2.87 -0.39 -13.85
CA ALA A 88 -2.52 -0.06 -15.22
C ALA A 88 -2.38 -1.34 -16.02
N ARG A 89 -2.74 -1.25 -17.29
CA ARG A 89 -2.70 -2.39 -18.18
C ARG A 89 -2.02 -1.97 -19.47
N THR A 90 -1.08 -2.78 -19.91
CA THR A 90 -0.30 -2.48 -21.11
C THR A 90 -0.24 -3.72 -21.99
N GLN A 91 -0.52 -3.54 -23.26
CA GLN A 91 -0.40 -4.64 -24.20
C GLN A 91 1.06 -4.81 -24.61
N GLN A 92 1.54 -6.03 -24.52
CA GLN A 92 2.92 -6.34 -24.87
C GLN A 92 3.03 -6.67 -26.36
N ASP A 93 4.26 -6.74 -26.83
CA ASP A 93 4.54 -6.99 -28.26
C ASP A 93 3.95 -8.30 -28.74
N ASN A 94 3.89 -9.29 -27.85
CA ASN A 94 3.37 -10.61 -28.21
C ASN A 94 1.84 -10.67 -28.10
N GLY A 95 1.17 -9.54 -27.86
CA GLY A 95 -0.28 -9.49 -27.78
C GLY A 95 -0.85 -9.73 -26.41
N THR A 96 -0.07 -10.20 -25.46
CA THR A 96 -0.55 -10.44 -24.11
C THR A 96 -0.62 -9.12 -23.35
N TRP A 97 -1.39 -9.12 -22.26
CA TRP A 97 -1.54 -7.94 -21.42
C TRP A 97 -0.72 -8.06 -20.17
N ARG A 98 -0.06 -6.96 -19.85
CA ARG A 98 0.67 -6.83 -18.59
C ARG A 98 -0.13 -5.95 -17.67
N HIS A 99 -0.30 -6.42 -16.44
CA HIS A 99 -1.04 -5.69 -15.42
C HIS A 99 -0.08 -5.24 -14.34
N ASP A 100 -0.09 -3.94 -14.07
CA ASP A 100 0.77 -3.35 -13.06
C ASP A 100 -0.08 -2.64 -12.02
N ILE A 101 0.48 -2.54 -10.83
CA ILE A 101 -0.13 -1.79 -9.75
C ILE A 101 0.82 -0.65 -9.43
N LEU A 102 0.27 0.56 -9.49
CA LEU A 102 1.02 1.77 -9.15
C LEU A 102 0.60 2.18 -7.75
N ILE A 103 1.58 2.37 -6.88
CA ILE A 103 1.33 2.74 -5.49
C ILE A 103 1.85 4.14 -5.26
N TYR A 104 1.06 4.93 -4.56
CA TYR A 104 1.39 6.31 -4.25
C TYR A 104 1.50 6.48 -2.74
N ASP A 105 2.49 7.24 -2.31
CA ASP A 105 2.61 7.60 -0.90
C ASP A 105 1.79 8.83 -0.54
N GLN A 106 1.13 9.42 -1.53
CA GLN A 106 0.18 10.49 -1.35
C GLN A 106 -1.03 10.20 -2.24
N PRO A 107 -2.23 10.55 -1.78
CA PRO A 107 -3.41 10.23 -2.59
C PRO A 107 -3.43 11.03 -3.89
N VAL A 108 -3.87 10.36 -4.95
CA VAL A 108 -3.99 10.95 -6.27
C VAL A 108 -5.45 10.83 -6.69
N ASP A 109 -6.10 11.97 -6.92
CA ASP A 109 -7.53 11.97 -7.24
C ASP A 109 -7.82 11.32 -8.56
N LYS A 110 -7.08 11.71 -9.56
CA LYS A 110 -7.23 11.16 -10.89
C LYS A 110 -5.87 10.91 -11.46
N PRO A 111 -5.60 9.69 -11.83
CA PRO A 111 -4.34 9.42 -12.48
C PRO A 111 -4.33 10.15 -13.80
N GLU A 112 -3.24 10.82 -14.04
CA GLU A 112 -3.05 11.47 -15.31
C GLU A 112 -2.72 10.44 -16.37
N ASP A 113 -3.03 10.78 -17.61
CA ASP A 113 -2.78 9.87 -18.71
C ASP A 113 -1.33 9.44 -18.78
N LYS A 114 -0.42 10.30 -18.41
CA LYS A 114 0.99 9.94 -18.42
C LYS A 114 1.30 8.77 -17.52
N TYR A 115 0.55 8.59 -16.47
CA TYR A 115 0.76 7.44 -15.60
C TYR A 115 0.18 6.17 -16.20
N LEU A 116 -0.85 6.33 -17.01
CA LEU A 116 -1.43 5.17 -17.68
C LEU A 116 -0.52 4.64 -18.77
N SER A 117 0.23 5.53 -19.41
CA SER A 117 1.16 5.13 -20.44
C SER A 117 2.56 4.87 -19.91
N TYR A 118 2.76 5.11 -18.66
CA TYR A 118 4.06 5.05 -18.04
C TYR A 118 4.77 3.72 -18.23
N PRO A 119 4.17 2.58 -17.94
CA PRO A 119 4.89 1.33 -18.05
C PRO A 119 5.50 1.06 -19.41
N PRO A 120 4.83 1.41 -20.52
CA PRO A 120 5.42 1.08 -21.80
C PRO A 120 6.67 1.87 -22.11
N THR A 121 6.82 3.04 -21.53
CA THR A 121 7.97 3.89 -21.86
C THR A 121 8.93 4.09 -20.71
N ASP A 122 8.52 3.67 -19.54
CA ASP A 122 9.34 3.88 -18.37
C ASP A 122 10.08 2.60 -18.03
N ASP A 123 11.37 2.64 -18.22
CA ASP A 123 12.22 1.48 -18.01
C ASP A 123 12.21 0.99 -16.58
N ARG A 124 11.79 1.82 -15.65
CA ARG A 124 11.73 1.39 -14.25
C ARG A 124 10.83 0.19 -14.06
N PHE A 125 9.77 0.07 -14.86
CA PHE A 125 8.92 -1.10 -14.78
C PHE A 125 9.34 -2.18 -15.75
N SER A 126 9.92 -1.78 -16.87
CA SER A 126 10.35 -2.76 -17.86
C SER A 126 11.54 -3.56 -17.41
N ASP A 127 12.46 -2.92 -16.73
CA ASP A 127 13.70 -3.54 -16.33
C ASP A 127 13.51 -4.64 -15.30
N VAL A 128 12.45 -4.56 -14.56
CA VAL A 128 12.18 -5.56 -13.54
C VAL A 128 11.44 -6.74 -14.11
N GLY A 129 10.79 -6.50 -15.20
CA GLY A 129 9.95 -7.49 -15.85
C GLY A 129 10.68 -8.71 -16.35
#